data_035191f7dfe19f3a19ac01cfa6ff2891
#
_entry.id   035191f7dfe19f3a19ac01cfa6ff2891
#
_cell.length_a   1.000
_cell.length_b   1.000
_cell.length_c   1.000
_cell.angle_alpha   90.00
_cell.angle_beta   90.00
_cell.angle_gamma   90.00
#
_symmetry.space_group_name_H-M   'P 1'
#
loop_
_entity.id
_entity.type
_entity.pdbx_description
1 polymer ?
#
loop_
_entity_poly.entity_id
_entity_poly.type
_entity_poly.pdbx_seq_one_letter_code
_entity_poly.pdbx_strand_id
1 'polypeptide(L)'
;MNDPLWNDLTAIFREVLDDDALTLGETTSAKDVAGWDSITHVLLVVAVEKKFRVKFTAGEIQKLQNVGELAALIRRRLAKPA
;
A
#
# COMPACT_ATOMS: atom_id res chain seq x y z
N MET A 1 3.27 -16.45 -7.89
CA MET A 1 4.38 -16.45 -6.95
C MET A 1 3.95 -15.85 -5.62
N ASN A 2 4.24 -16.51 -4.52
CA ASN A 2 3.80 -16.05 -3.22
C ASN A 2 4.81 -15.08 -2.64
N ASP A 3 4.54 -13.80 -2.80
CA ASP A 3 5.34 -12.75 -2.18
C ASP A 3 4.61 -12.31 -0.91
N PRO A 4 5.18 -12.58 0.29
CA PRO A 4 4.50 -12.21 1.53
C PRO A 4 4.13 -10.73 1.61
N LEU A 5 4.96 -9.86 1.05
CA LEU A 5 4.68 -8.43 1.05
C LEU A 5 3.41 -8.12 0.24
N TRP A 6 3.29 -8.72 -0.95
CA TRP A 6 2.11 -8.51 -1.78
C TRP A 6 0.86 -9.14 -1.18
N ASN A 7 1.01 -10.30 -0.51
CA ASN A 7 -0.11 -10.92 0.19
C ASN A 7 -0.61 -10.01 1.31
N ASP A 8 0.30 -9.45 2.09
CA ASP A 8 -0.06 -8.54 3.18
C ASP A 8 -0.66 -7.24 2.66
N LEU A 9 -0.10 -6.67 1.60
CA LEU A 9 -0.63 -5.48 0.97
C LEU A 9 -2.05 -5.71 0.46
N THR A 10 -2.27 -6.82 -0.22
CA THR A 10 -3.59 -7.16 -0.75
C THR A 10 -4.60 -7.28 0.38
N ALA A 11 -4.22 -7.92 1.48
CA ALA A 11 -5.10 -8.06 2.63
C ALA A 11 -5.46 -6.70 3.23
N ILE A 12 -4.47 -5.80 3.34
CA ILE A 12 -4.70 -4.44 3.85
C ILE A 12 -5.68 -3.68 2.95
N PHE A 13 -5.47 -3.73 1.63
CA PHE A 13 -6.34 -3.05 0.68
C PHE A 13 -7.76 -3.60 0.74
N ARG A 14 -7.91 -4.92 0.82
CA ARG A 14 -9.23 -5.55 0.89
C ARG A 14 -9.97 -5.13 2.16
N GLU A 15 -9.26 -5.04 3.27
CA GLU A 15 -9.86 -4.64 4.54
C GLU A 15 -10.26 -3.17 4.53
N VAL A 16 -9.37 -2.28 4.11
CA VAL A 16 -9.64 -0.83 4.13
C VAL A 16 -10.73 -0.46 3.14
N LEU A 17 -10.73 -1.09 1.96
CA LEU A 17 -11.70 -0.80 0.91
C LEU A 17 -12.95 -1.67 1.00
N ASP A 18 -12.98 -2.60 1.95
CA ASP A 18 -14.10 -3.51 2.15
C ASP A 18 -14.46 -4.26 0.86
N ASP A 19 -13.45 -4.83 0.22
CA ASP A 19 -13.62 -5.54 -1.05
C ASP A 19 -12.76 -6.81 -1.04
N ASP A 20 -13.36 -7.93 -0.68
CA ASP A 20 -12.65 -9.21 -0.54
C ASP A 20 -12.16 -9.77 -1.87
N ALA A 21 -12.71 -9.30 -2.97
CA ALA A 21 -12.34 -9.79 -4.30
C ALA A 21 -11.26 -8.94 -4.97
N LEU A 22 -10.81 -7.88 -4.31
CA LEU A 22 -9.84 -6.96 -4.89
C LEU A 22 -8.51 -7.66 -5.16
N THR A 23 -7.97 -7.44 -6.35
CA THR A 23 -6.62 -7.90 -6.70
C THR A 23 -5.76 -6.69 -7.03
N LEU A 24 -4.48 -6.80 -6.72
CA LEU A 24 -3.53 -5.70 -6.93
C LEU A 24 -2.45 -6.12 -7.92
N GLY A 25 -2.06 -5.18 -8.78
CA GLY A 25 -0.90 -5.32 -9.64
C GLY A 25 0.04 -4.14 -9.43
N GLU A 26 1.21 -4.23 -10.01
CA GLU A 26 2.22 -3.17 -9.83
C GLU A 26 1.74 -1.83 -10.38
N THR A 27 0.94 -1.84 -11.44
CA THR A 27 0.44 -0.63 -12.07
C THR A 27 -0.92 -0.18 -11.55
N THR A 28 -1.50 -0.92 -10.60
CA THR A 28 -2.81 -0.57 -10.03
C THR A 28 -2.70 0.79 -9.33
N SER A 29 -3.60 1.71 -9.68
CA SER A 29 -3.61 3.05 -9.11
C SER A 29 -4.99 3.38 -8.56
N ALA A 30 -5.11 4.56 -7.94
CA ALA A 30 -6.38 5.02 -7.41
C ALA A 30 -7.46 5.12 -8.48
N LYS A 31 -7.08 5.33 -9.73
CA LYS A 31 -8.02 5.38 -10.83
C LYS A 31 -8.65 4.02 -11.13
N ASP A 32 -7.93 2.95 -10.82
CA ASP A 32 -8.36 1.60 -11.12
C ASP A 32 -9.21 0.98 -10.02
N VAL A 33 -9.20 1.58 -8.82
CA VAL A 33 -9.83 1.00 -7.64
C VAL A 33 -10.92 1.94 -7.12
N ALA A 34 -12.16 1.48 -7.19
CA ALA A 34 -13.27 2.26 -6.66
C ALA A 34 -13.09 2.45 -5.15
N GLY A 35 -13.36 3.67 -4.68
CA GLY A 35 -13.25 3.99 -3.28
C GLY A 35 -11.87 4.41 -2.81
N TRP A 36 -10.87 4.34 -3.67
CA TRP A 36 -9.53 4.79 -3.31
C TRP A 36 -9.41 6.29 -3.61
N ASP A 37 -9.78 7.08 -2.64
CA ASP A 37 -9.68 8.55 -2.69
C ASP A 37 -8.58 9.02 -1.73
N SER A 38 -8.46 10.32 -1.53
CA SER A 38 -7.39 10.89 -0.72
C SER A 38 -7.50 10.49 0.75
N ILE A 39 -8.72 10.35 1.27
CA ILE A 39 -8.92 9.91 2.66
C ILE A 39 -8.54 8.45 2.79
N THR A 40 -9.02 7.62 1.87
CA THR A 40 -8.69 6.19 1.85
C THR A 40 -7.19 5.97 1.67
N HIS A 41 -6.55 6.82 0.87
CA HIS A 41 -5.10 6.74 0.69
C HIS A 41 -4.36 6.89 2.02
N VAL A 42 -4.77 7.85 2.84
CA VAL A 42 -4.18 8.03 4.17
C VAL A 42 -4.42 6.81 5.05
N LEU A 43 -5.64 6.26 5.00
CA LEU A 43 -5.97 5.07 5.79
C LEU A 43 -5.12 3.87 5.37
N LEU A 44 -4.92 3.70 4.07
CA LEU A 44 -4.06 2.62 3.55
C LEU A 44 -2.63 2.78 4.04
N VAL A 45 -2.10 4.00 3.98
CA VAL A 45 -0.73 4.27 4.41
C VAL A 45 -0.57 3.99 5.90
N VAL A 46 -1.53 4.43 6.72
CA VAL A 46 -1.49 4.18 8.17
C VAL A 46 -1.51 2.68 8.45
N ALA A 47 -2.36 1.93 7.76
CA ALA A 47 -2.44 0.49 7.94
C ALA A 47 -1.12 -0.19 7.55
N VAL A 48 -0.51 0.25 6.45
CA VAL A 48 0.79 -0.26 5.99
C VAL A 48 1.87 0.03 7.02
N GLU A 49 1.91 1.25 7.54
CA GLU A 49 2.91 1.62 8.54
C GLU A 49 2.82 0.75 9.78
N LYS A 50 1.59 0.45 10.22
CA LYS A 50 1.37 -0.40 11.38
C LYS A 50 1.74 -1.85 11.10
N LYS A 51 1.36 -2.35 9.93
CA LYS A 51 1.59 -3.76 9.59
C LYS A 51 3.07 -4.06 9.43
N PHE A 52 3.79 -3.19 8.74
CA PHE A 52 5.20 -3.41 8.44
C PHE A 52 6.13 -2.72 9.42
N ARG A 53 5.60 -1.94 10.36
CA ARG A 53 6.38 -1.19 11.36
C ARG A 53 7.37 -0.24 10.71
N VAL A 54 6.89 0.51 9.72
CA VAL A 54 7.67 1.48 8.98
C VAL A 54 7.00 2.84 9.05
N LYS A 55 7.74 3.89 8.71
CA LYS A 55 7.22 5.26 8.66
C LYS A 55 7.58 5.88 7.33
N PHE A 56 6.64 6.64 6.77
CA PHE A 56 6.83 7.37 5.53
C PHE A 56 6.69 8.86 5.80
N THR A 57 7.39 9.68 4.99
CA THR A 57 7.20 11.12 5.03
C THR A 57 5.98 11.51 4.20
N ALA A 58 5.42 12.69 4.47
CA ALA A 58 4.29 13.19 3.70
C ALA A 58 4.62 13.30 2.21
N GLY A 59 5.85 13.74 1.89
CA GLY A 59 6.28 13.82 0.50
C GLY A 59 6.32 12.48 -0.20
N GLU A 60 6.76 11.44 0.51
CA GLU A 60 6.78 10.09 -0.04
C GLU A 60 5.37 9.59 -0.33
N ILE A 61 4.44 9.85 0.60
CA ILE A 61 3.05 9.44 0.45
C ILE A 61 2.41 10.12 -0.76
N GLN A 62 2.65 11.41 -0.93
CA GLN A 62 2.07 12.17 -2.03
C GLN A 62 2.60 11.75 -3.41
N LYS A 63 3.81 11.21 -3.46
CA LYS A 63 4.42 10.79 -4.72
C LYS A 63 3.99 9.41 -5.18
N LEU A 64 3.29 8.66 -4.34
CA LEU A 64 2.86 7.31 -4.69
C LEU A 64 1.80 7.37 -5.78
N GLN A 65 2.08 6.77 -6.93
CA GLN A 65 1.19 6.77 -8.07
C GLN A 65 0.46 5.44 -8.27
N ASN A 66 1.05 4.36 -7.78
CA ASN A 66 0.46 3.02 -7.92
C ASN A 66 0.95 2.12 -6.78
N VAL A 67 0.38 0.92 -6.75
CA VAL A 67 0.70 -0.05 -5.70
C VAL A 67 2.14 -0.53 -5.81
N GLY A 68 2.66 -0.63 -7.03
CA GLY A 68 4.06 -1.01 -7.24
C GLY A 68 5.03 -0.06 -6.57
N GLU A 69 4.78 1.24 -6.65
CA GLU A 69 5.61 2.24 -5.99
C GLU A 69 5.51 2.13 -4.47
N LEU A 70 4.31 1.85 -3.95
CA LEU A 70 4.13 1.64 -2.53
C LEU A 70 4.89 0.40 -2.07
N ALA A 71 4.80 -0.69 -2.80
CA ALA A 71 5.53 -1.92 -2.47
C ALA A 71 7.04 -1.68 -2.47
N ALA A 72 7.55 -0.94 -3.45
CA ALA A 72 8.98 -0.62 -3.54
C ALA A 72 9.43 0.23 -2.34
N LEU A 73 8.58 1.18 -1.94
CA LEU A 73 8.90 2.02 -0.79
C LEU A 73 8.94 1.21 0.50
N ILE A 74 7.99 0.29 0.68
CA ILE A 74 7.98 -0.60 1.84
C ILE A 74 9.26 -1.44 1.88
N ARG A 75 9.64 -2.02 0.76
CA ARG A 75 10.84 -2.85 0.69
C ARG A 75 12.09 -2.06 1.04
N ARG A 76 12.14 -0.82 0.59
CA ARG A 76 13.27 0.07 0.93
C ARG A 76 13.36 0.32 2.43
N ARG A 77 12.22 0.58 3.06
CA ARG A 77 12.19 0.81 4.51
C ARG A 77 12.54 -0.45 5.30
N LEU A 78 12.09 -1.60 4.84
CA LEU A 78 12.38 -2.88 5.52
C LEU A 78 13.85 -3.28 5.35
N ALA A 79 14.47 -2.91 4.26
CA ALA A 79 15.87 -3.23 3.99
C ALA A 79 16.83 -2.38 4.80
N LYS A 80 16.39 -1.22 5.29
CA LYS A 80 17.24 -0.34 6.09
C LYS A 80 17.02 -0.61 7.56
N PRO A 81 18.05 -1.07 8.27
CA PRO A 81 17.94 -1.18 9.72
C PRO A 81 17.76 0.23 10.31
N ALA A 82 16.93 0.31 11.30
CA ALA A 82 16.64 1.57 11.98
C ALA A 82 17.89 2.10 12.69
#